data_d6179b2deb3d633043bc3a883c62eb0a
#
_entry.id   d6179b2deb3d633043bc3a883c62eb0a
#
_cell.length_a   1.000
_cell.length_b   1.000
_cell.length_c   1.000
_cell.angle_alpha   90.00
_cell.angle_beta   90.00
_cell.angle_gamma   90.00
#
_symmetry.space_group_name_H-M   'P 1'
#
loop_
_entity.id
_entity.type
_entity.pdbx_description
1 polymer ?
#
loop_
_entity_poly.entity_id
_entity_poly.type
_entity_poly.pdbx_seq_one_letter_code
_entity_poly.pdbx_strand_id
1 'polypeptide(L)'
;MKKFKKIISLFILGILMSTFVVGCGSNNVESKDNKVTVVDQLGREVELDGTPEKIISSYYISTSLLINLGVQDKLVGIEAKAKTREMYKKVAKELIDLPAVGTSKEINIEECANLNPDLVIIPTRLKEFIPKFEELNIPVIA
;
A
#
# COMPACT_ATOMS: atom_id res chain seq x y z
N MET A 1 16.92 58.40 -24.28
CA MET A 1 15.90 57.89 -23.33
C MET A 1 15.23 56.59 -23.82
N LYS A 2 14.88 56.41 -25.09
CA LYS A 2 14.21 55.18 -25.59
C LYS A 2 15.10 53.94 -25.56
N LYS A 3 16.40 54.04 -25.78
CA LYS A 3 17.36 52.89 -25.73
C LYS A 3 17.59 52.38 -24.30
N PHE A 4 17.60 53.29 -23.31
CA PHE A 4 17.80 52.96 -21.90
C PHE A 4 16.61 52.14 -21.34
N LYS A 5 15.37 52.51 -21.71
CA LYS A 5 14.15 51.78 -21.32
C LYS A 5 14.12 50.35 -21.91
N LYS A 6 14.64 50.14 -23.14
CA LYS A 6 14.73 48.81 -23.75
C LYS A 6 15.75 47.90 -23.04
N ILE A 7 16.88 48.47 -22.60
CA ILE A 7 17.91 47.71 -21.86
C ILE A 7 17.38 47.29 -20.48
N ILE A 8 16.68 48.20 -19.78
CA ILE A 8 16.07 47.89 -18.48
C ILE A 8 14.97 46.81 -18.64
N SER A 9 14.15 46.89 -19.69
CA SER A 9 13.12 45.89 -19.99
C SER A 9 13.70 44.51 -20.29
N LEU A 10 14.83 44.42 -20.99
CA LEU A 10 15.54 43.14 -21.25
C LEU A 10 16.16 42.55 -19.96
N PHE A 11 16.68 43.39 -19.07
CA PHE A 11 17.25 42.99 -17.81
C PHE A 11 16.17 42.43 -16.84
N ILE A 12 15.01 43.05 -16.78
CA ILE A 12 13.88 42.59 -15.97
C ILE A 12 13.30 41.30 -16.52
N LEU A 13 13.24 41.12 -17.85
CA LEU A 13 12.80 39.87 -18.47
C LEU A 13 13.78 38.73 -18.21
N GLY A 14 15.09 38.97 -18.18
CA GLY A 14 16.11 38.00 -17.83
C GLY A 14 16.04 37.52 -16.38
N ILE A 15 15.72 38.46 -15.44
CA ILE A 15 15.58 38.11 -14.02
C ILE A 15 14.31 37.29 -13.76
N LEU A 16 13.22 37.55 -14.50
CA LEU A 16 11.97 36.82 -14.38
C LEU A 16 12.07 35.36 -14.87
N MET A 17 12.97 35.06 -15.83
CA MET A 17 13.18 33.73 -16.34
C MET A 17 14.09 32.86 -15.44
N SER A 18 14.88 33.46 -14.56
CA SER A 18 15.79 32.72 -13.67
C SER A 18 15.14 32.16 -12.39
N THR A 19 13.88 32.50 -12.11
CA THR A 19 13.16 32.05 -10.90
C THR A 19 12.41 30.71 -11.05
N PHE A 20 12.43 30.09 -12.25
CA PHE A 20 11.71 28.82 -12.49
C PHE A 20 12.56 27.55 -12.30
N VAL A 21 13.80 27.64 -11.82
CA VAL A 21 14.69 26.47 -11.62
C VAL A 21 14.84 26.11 -10.14
N VAL A 22 13.87 26.45 -9.28
CA VAL A 22 13.77 25.90 -7.94
C VAL A 22 12.50 25.04 -7.88
N GLY A 23 12.53 23.94 -8.62
CA GLY A 23 11.49 22.95 -8.63
C GLY A 23 12.11 21.58 -8.54
N CYS A 24 11.75 20.82 -7.51
CA CYS A 24 12.12 19.43 -7.23
C CYS A 24 13.60 19.18 -6.89
N GLY A 25 13.98 19.59 -5.68
CA GLY A 25 14.99 18.84 -4.95
C GLY A 25 14.44 17.42 -4.74
N SER A 26 14.88 16.45 -5.55
CA SER A 26 14.81 15.04 -5.16
C SER A 26 15.66 14.92 -3.91
N ASN A 27 15.00 14.97 -2.75
CA ASN A 27 15.59 14.43 -1.55
C ASN A 27 15.70 12.92 -1.80
N ASN A 28 16.84 12.50 -2.34
CA ASN A 28 17.35 11.16 -2.10
C ASN A 28 17.62 11.09 -0.60
N VAL A 29 16.58 10.87 0.18
CA VAL A 29 16.72 10.32 1.51
C VAL A 29 17.09 8.86 1.25
N GLU A 30 18.40 8.56 1.23
CA GLU A 30 18.88 7.24 1.57
C GLU A 30 18.46 6.99 3.03
N SER A 31 17.20 6.60 3.22
CA SER A 31 16.76 6.07 4.49
C SER A 31 17.29 4.65 4.60
N LYS A 32 18.31 4.47 5.42
CA LYS A 32 18.77 3.14 5.89
C LYS A 32 17.71 2.41 6.72
N ASP A 33 16.55 3.01 6.97
CA ASP A 33 15.35 2.42 7.56
C ASP A 33 14.20 2.58 6.57
N ASN A 34 13.95 1.54 5.80
CA ASN A 34 12.79 1.47 4.88
C ASN A 34 11.47 1.25 5.64
N LYS A 35 11.38 1.66 6.91
CA LYS A 35 10.16 1.51 7.70
C LYS A 35 9.07 2.43 7.20
N VAL A 36 7.89 1.87 7.03
CA VAL A 36 6.66 2.59 6.67
C VAL A 36 5.70 2.46 7.83
N THR A 37 5.24 3.59 8.37
CA THR A 37 4.20 3.60 9.42
C THR A 37 2.88 4.00 8.80
N VAL A 38 1.84 3.22 9.05
CA VAL A 38 0.47 3.49 8.62
C VAL A 38 -0.46 3.53 9.81
N VAL A 39 -1.48 4.39 9.77
CA VAL A 39 -2.56 4.39 10.77
C VAL A 39 -3.74 3.64 10.18
N ASP A 40 -4.18 2.57 10.84
CA ASP A 40 -5.29 1.76 10.39
C ASP A 40 -6.68 2.32 10.79
N GLN A 41 -7.77 1.64 10.40
CA GLN A 41 -9.14 2.09 10.72
C GLN A 41 -9.48 2.03 12.21
N LEU A 42 -8.70 1.33 13.03
CA LEU A 42 -8.82 1.29 14.48
C LEU A 42 -8.01 2.38 15.17
N GLY A 43 -7.31 3.23 14.41
CA GLY A 43 -6.45 4.29 14.91
C GLY A 43 -5.10 3.78 15.45
N ARG A 44 -4.69 2.55 15.11
CA ARG A 44 -3.39 1.98 15.50
C ARG A 44 -2.32 2.38 14.50
N GLU A 45 -1.14 2.73 15.02
CA GLU A 45 0.06 2.85 14.21
C GLU A 45 0.65 1.44 13.99
N VAL A 46 0.84 1.08 12.74
CA VAL A 46 1.43 -0.19 12.32
C VAL A 46 2.70 0.10 11.53
N GLU A 47 3.82 -0.43 11.99
CA GLU A 47 5.09 -0.34 11.29
C GLU A 47 5.27 -1.52 10.33
N LEU A 48 5.72 -1.24 9.12
CA LEU A 48 6.08 -2.21 8.10
C LEU A 48 7.56 -2.06 7.76
N ASP A 49 8.24 -3.17 7.56
CA ASP A 49 9.63 -3.20 7.12
C ASP A 49 9.74 -3.00 5.60
N GLY A 50 9.36 -1.80 5.13
CA GLY A 50 9.32 -1.45 3.72
C GLY A 50 7.98 -1.70 3.05
N THR A 51 8.01 -1.84 1.73
CA THR A 51 6.81 -2.15 0.93
C THR A 51 6.53 -3.65 1.00
N PRO A 52 5.33 -4.08 1.44
CA PRO A 52 5.00 -5.49 1.49
C PRO A 52 5.04 -6.17 0.11
N GLU A 53 5.64 -7.36 0.05
CA GLU A 53 5.72 -8.19 -1.15
C GLU A 53 4.84 -9.44 -1.05
N LYS A 54 4.46 -9.84 0.18
CA LYS A 54 3.58 -10.97 0.46
C LYS A 54 2.41 -10.53 1.31
N ILE A 55 1.28 -10.30 0.67
CA ILE A 55 0.09 -9.76 1.32
C ILE A 55 -0.96 -10.86 1.45
N ILE A 56 -1.59 -10.92 2.61
CA ILE A 56 -2.81 -11.70 2.82
C ILE A 56 -4.00 -10.74 2.92
N SER A 57 -5.08 -11.05 2.22
CA SER A 57 -6.35 -10.35 2.33
C SER A 57 -7.48 -11.30 2.70
N SER A 58 -8.00 -11.19 3.91
CA SER A 58 -9.12 -12.03 4.38
C SER A 58 -10.51 -11.49 4.01
N TYR A 59 -10.56 -10.35 3.30
CA TYR A 59 -11.82 -9.67 3.02
C TYR A 59 -11.90 -9.17 1.57
N TYR A 60 -13.01 -9.49 0.90
CA TYR A 60 -13.18 -9.21 -0.53
C TYR A 60 -13.07 -7.73 -0.92
N ILE A 61 -13.41 -6.80 -0.01
CA ILE A 61 -13.30 -5.36 -0.30
C ILE A 61 -11.81 -5.00 -0.39
N SER A 62 -11.00 -5.42 0.57
CA SER A 62 -9.55 -5.21 0.56
C SER A 62 -8.91 -5.86 -0.67
N THR A 63 -9.29 -7.11 -0.98
CA THR A 63 -8.81 -7.80 -2.19
C THR A 63 -9.17 -7.03 -3.45
N SER A 64 -10.41 -6.53 -3.56
CA SER A 64 -10.83 -5.75 -4.72
C SER A 64 -10.06 -4.43 -4.84
N LEU A 65 -9.70 -3.79 -3.72
CA LEU A 65 -8.87 -2.59 -3.73
C LEU A 65 -7.44 -2.90 -4.21
N LEU A 66 -6.84 -4.00 -3.74
CA LEU A 66 -5.51 -4.43 -4.19
C LEU A 66 -5.47 -4.73 -5.69
N ILE A 67 -6.53 -5.36 -6.23
CA ILE A 67 -6.68 -5.56 -7.68
C ILE A 67 -6.76 -4.22 -8.41
N ASN A 68 -7.57 -3.27 -7.90
CA ASN A 68 -7.69 -1.95 -8.52
C ASN A 68 -6.38 -1.13 -8.47
N LEU A 69 -5.54 -1.37 -7.47
CA LEU A 69 -4.21 -0.77 -7.34
C LEU A 69 -3.16 -1.47 -8.21
N GLY A 70 -3.49 -2.60 -8.85
CA GLY A 70 -2.58 -3.35 -9.70
C GLY A 70 -1.49 -4.10 -8.91
N VAL A 71 -1.75 -4.44 -7.65
CA VAL A 71 -0.80 -5.14 -6.75
C VAL A 71 -1.28 -6.55 -6.35
N GLN A 72 -2.19 -7.12 -7.14
CA GLN A 72 -2.74 -8.46 -6.90
C GLN A 72 -1.69 -9.58 -6.97
N ASP A 73 -0.61 -9.37 -7.68
CA ASP A 73 0.53 -10.29 -7.79
C ASP A 73 1.28 -10.50 -6.46
N LYS A 74 1.11 -9.59 -5.51
CA LYS A 74 1.65 -9.69 -4.15
C LYS A 74 0.77 -10.49 -3.20
N LEU A 75 -0.43 -10.87 -3.60
CA LEU A 75 -1.32 -11.68 -2.77
C LEU A 75 -0.82 -13.12 -2.70
N VAL A 76 -0.62 -13.63 -1.47
CA VAL A 76 -0.24 -15.01 -1.18
C VAL A 76 -1.35 -15.80 -0.49
N GLY A 77 -2.38 -15.13 0.02
CA GLY A 77 -3.55 -15.73 0.65
C GLY A 77 -4.78 -14.82 0.51
N ILE A 78 -5.95 -15.41 0.39
CA ILE A 78 -7.18 -14.68 0.04
C ILE A 78 -8.40 -15.21 0.83
N GLU A 79 -9.49 -14.48 0.82
CA GLU A 79 -10.73 -14.93 1.45
C GLU A 79 -11.31 -16.21 0.81
N ALA A 80 -11.93 -17.06 1.64
CA ALA A 80 -12.41 -18.41 1.26
C ALA A 80 -13.42 -18.43 0.10
N LYS A 81 -14.12 -17.32 -0.16
CA LYS A 81 -15.13 -17.23 -1.22
C LYS A 81 -14.58 -16.69 -2.55
N ALA A 82 -13.27 -16.58 -2.71
CA ALA A 82 -12.63 -16.05 -3.93
C ALA A 82 -13.11 -16.77 -5.20
N LYS A 83 -13.18 -18.10 -5.18
CA LYS A 83 -13.66 -18.93 -6.31
C LYS A 83 -15.08 -18.63 -6.78
N THR A 84 -15.91 -18.03 -5.92
CA THR A 84 -17.30 -17.69 -6.27
C THR A 84 -17.45 -16.28 -6.83
N ARG A 85 -16.34 -15.53 -6.91
CA ARG A 85 -16.36 -14.13 -7.34
C ARG A 85 -16.12 -14.02 -8.84
N GLU A 86 -17.17 -13.67 -9.56
CA GLU A 86 -17.10 -13.51 -11.02
C GLU A 86 -16.11 -12.41 -11.45
N MET A 87 -15.94 -11.37 -10.61
CA MET A 87 -14.99 -10.30 -10.89
C MET A 87 -13.56 -10.86 -10.91
N TYR A 88 -13.17 -11.66 -9.92
CA TYR A 88 -11.83 -12.25 -9.88
C TYR A 88 -11.56 -13.16 -11.07
N LYS A 89 -12.52 -13.98 -11.44
CA LYS A 89 -12.41 -14.85 -12.62
C LYS A 89 -12.14 -14.09 -13.92
N LYS A 90 -12.57 -12.82 -14.01
CA LYS A 90 -12.42 -11.98 -15.20
C LYS A 90 -11.14 -11.17 -15.21
N VAL A 91 -10.72 -10.62 -14.05
CA VAL A 91 -9.65 -9.60 -14.00
C VAL A 91 -8.42 -10.03 -13.22
N ALA A 92 -8.49 -11.11 -12.41
CA ALA A 92 -7.42 -11.59 -11.56
C ALA A 92 -7.55 -13.10 -11.32
N LYS A 93 -7.49 -13.86 -12.40
CA LYS A 93 -7.77 -15.30 -12.43
C LYS A 93 -6.83 -16.10 -11.52
N GLU A 94 -5.60 -15.66 -11.41
CA GLU A 94 -4.56 -16.23 -10.58
C GLU A 94 -4.93 -16.27 -9.09
N LEU A 95 -5.78 -15.37 -8.63
CA LEU A 95 -6.18 -15.28 -7.23
C LEU A 95 -7.08 -16.43 -6.77
N ILE A 96 -7.84 -17.03 -7.68
CA ILE A 96 -8.82 -18.07 -7.30
C ILE A 96 -8.18 -19.38 -6.83
N ASP A 97 -6.89 -19.57 -7.12
CA ASP A 97 -6.13 -20.76 -6.73
C ASP A 97 -5.25 -20.52 -5.50
N LEU A 98 -5.21 -19.29 -4.98
CA LEU A 98 -4.50 -18.98 -3.74
C LEU A 98 -5.15 -19.67 -2.53
N PRO A 99 -4.35 -19.96 -1.48
CA PRO A 99 -4.83 -20.50 -0.21
C PRO A 99 -5.93 -19.64 0.40
N ALA A 100 -6.96 -20.30 0.91
CA ALA A 100 -8.09 -19.66 1.59
C ALA A 100 -7.77 -19.45 3.06
N VAL A 101 -7.61 -18.20 3.50
CA VAL A 101 -7.20 -17.87 4.87
C VAL A 101 -8.35 -17.59 5.83
N GLY A 102 -9.58 -17.52 5.32
CA GLY A 102 -10.74 -17.25 6.18
C GLY A 102 -11.86 -16.48 5.48
N THR A 103 -12.69 -15.87 6.27
CA THR A 103 -13.84 -15.07 5.82
C THR A 103 -13.85 -13.71 6.54
N SER A 104 -14.87 -12.89 6.29
CA SER A 104 -15.05 -11.65 7.07
C SER A 104 -15.45 -11.88 8.53
N LYS A 105 -15.65 -13.13 8.99
CA LYS A 105 -16.10 -13.47 10.33
C LYS A 105 -15.10 -14.32 11.12
N GLU A 106 -14.17 -14.94 10.44
CA GLU A 106 -13.18 -15.85 11.02
C GLU A 106 -11.92 -15.85 10.16
N ILE A 107 -10.78 -16.10 10.77
CA ILE A 107 -9.49 -16.19 10.08
C ILE A 107 -8.68 -17.36 10.65
N ASN A 108 -8.03 -18.10 9.77
CA ASN A 108 -7.12 -19.17 10.12
C ASN A 108 -5.70 -18.62 10.30
N ILE A 109 -5.31 -18.39 11.55
CA ILE A 109 -4.00 -17.82 11.90
C ILE A 109 -2.85 -18.75 11.46
N GLU A 110 -3.01 -20.05 11.60
CA GLU A 110 -1.97 -21.02 11.22
C GLU A 110 -1.73 -21.00 9.72
N GLU A 111 -2.80 -20.97 8.93
CA GLU A 111 -2.68 -20.85 7.48
C GLU A 111 -2.02 -19.54 7.07
N CYS A 112 -2.40 -18.42 7.71
CA CYS A 112 -1.74 -17.14 7.47
C CYS A 112 -0.24 -17.19 7.79
N ALA A 113 0.14 -17.77 8.92
CA ALA A 113 1.54 -17.87 9.34
C ALA A 113 2.36 -18.77 8.40
N ASN A 114 1.79 -19.88 7.93
CA ASN A 114 2.45 -20.80 6.98
C ASN A 114 2.79 -20.13 5.65
N LEU A 115 2.04 -19.12 5.25
CA LEU A 115 2.28 -18.33 4.03
C LEU A 115 3.42 -17.32 4.19
N ASN A 116 3.89 -17.10 5.43
CA ASN A 116 4.95 -16.17 5.78
C ASN A 116 4.74 -14.77 5.15
N PRO A 117 3.64 -14.07 5.48
CA PRO A 117 3.30 -12.78 4.91
C PRO A 117 4.10 -11.63 5.53
N ASP A 118 4.29 -10.56 4.76
CA ASP A 118 4.83 -9.29 5.25
C ASP A 118 3.70 -8.38 5.78
N LEU A 119 2.45 -8.65 5.38
CA LEU A 119 1.27 -7.89 5.79
C LEU A 119 0.01 -8.74 5.71
N VAL A 120 -0.82 -8.68 6.74
CA VAL A 120 -2.17 -9.23 6.74
C VAL A 120 -3.20 -8.10 6.81
N ILE A 121 -4.19 -8.12 5.92
CA ILE A 121 -5.30 -7.16 5.88
C ILE A 121 -6.58 -7.88 6.30
N ILE A 122 -7.19 -7.39 7.38
CA ILE A 122 -8.42 -7.95 7.94
C ILE A 122 -9.51 -6.88 8.02
N PRO A 123 -10.80 -7.23 8.02
CA PRO A 123 -11.84 -6.27 8.36
C PRO A 123 -11.83 -5.95 9.86
N THR A 124 -12.19 -4.75 10.25
CA THR A 124 -12.19 -4.28 11.66
C THR A 124 -12.96 -5.16 12.63
N ARG A 125 -13.93 -5.94 12.13
CA ARG A 125 -14.68 -6.91 12.95
C ARG A 125 -13.84 -8.09 13.46
N LEU A 126 -12.69 -8.35 12.85
CA LEU A 126 -11.74 -9.38 13.26
C LEU A 126 -10.62 -8.83 14.15
N LYS A 127 -10.79 -7.64 14.72
CA LYS A 127 -9.79 -6.99 15.60
C LYS A 127 -9.32 -7.86 16.77
N GLU A 128 -10.16 -8.77 17.24
CA GLU A 128 -9.83 -9.72 18.31
C GLU A 128 -8.69 -10.68 17.96
N PHE A 129 -8.40 -10.87 16.66
CA PHE A 129 -7.30 -11.71 16.19
C PHE A 129 -5.96 -10.95 16.07
N ILE A 130 -5.97 -9.63 16.15
CA ILE A 130 -4.77 -8.80 16.01
C ILE A 130 -3.66 -9.21 16.97
N PRO A 131 -3.91 -9.41 18.30
CA PRO A 131 -2.84 -9.81 19.22
C PRO A 131 -2.15 -11.11 18.82
N LYS A 132 -2.87 -12.05 18.22
CA LYS A 132 -2.31 -13.33 17.77
C LYS A 132 -1.34 -13.18 16.59
N PHE A 133 -1.58 -12.23 15.70
CA PHE A 133 -0.64 -11.90 14.63
C PHE A 133 0.57 -11.17 15.18
N GLU A 134 0.38 -10.25 16.13
CA GLU A 134 1.46 -9.53 16.80
C GLU A 134 2.39 -10.46 17.58
N GLU A 135 1.86 -11.50 18.25
CA GLU A 135 2.63 -12.55 18.90
C GLU A 135 3.53 -13.34 17.91
N LEU A 136 3.11 -13.42 16.66
CA LEU A 136 3.85 -14.07 15.57
C LEU A 136 4.77 -13.10 14.81
N ASN A 137 4.84 -11.83 15.23
CA ASN A 137 5.53 -10.74 14.53
C ASN A 137 5.06 -10.54 13.09
N ILE A 138 3.77 -10.75 12.84
CA ILE A 138 3.15 -10.51 11.53
C ILE A 138 2.40 -9.19 11.59
N PRO A 139 2.81 -8.17 10.80
CA PRO A 139 2.09 -6.91 10.72
C PRO A 139 0.66 -7.11 10.22
N VAL A 140 -0.30 -6.48 10.91
CA VAL A 140 -1.73 -6.57 10.54
C VAL A 140 -2.40 -5.22 10.59
N ILE A 141 -3.12 -4.86 9.53
CA ILE A 141 -3.98 -3.67 9.45
C ILE A 141 -5.45 -4.07 9.32
N ALA A 142 -6.33 -3.27 9.95
CA ALA A 142 -7.76 -3.52 10.00
C ALA A 142 -8.56 -2.31 9.45
#